data_5cd42c50d71fa94914b9baddae129952
#
_entry.id   5cd42c50d71fa94914b9baddae129952
#
_cell.length_a   1.000
_cell.length_b   1.000
_cell.length_c   1.000
_cell.angle_alpha   90.00
_cell.angle_beta   90.00
_cell.angle_gamma   90.00
#
_symmetry.space_group_name_H-M   'P 1'
#
loop_
_entity.id
_entity.type
_entity.pdbx_description
1 polymer ?
#
loop_
_entity_poly.entity_id
_entity_poly.type
_entity_poly.pdbx_seq_one_letter_code
_entity_poly.pdbx_strand_id
1 'polypeptide(L)'
;MQRLIGIAIVMLLFAGCATKPNFVLLEKTVVDQNTGLTWTRHANLPGKQLIWRGDDNVYEYMKRLNDTNYAGYTDWRVPSKYEFEVLIDYAKQMGFEKDKMETWPYMKLRQAGFIDVRDYDYWTATRQSPTEIWTADLASGKIRPKPENKPYYLWPVRGTSR
;
A
#
# COMPACT_ATOMS: atom_id res chain seq x y z
N MET A 1 -5.99 -28.55 -55.17
CA MET A 1 -5.70 -29.03 -53.79
C MET A 1 -5.03 -27.91 -53.01
N GLN A 2 -5.83 -27.13 -52.25
CA GLN A 2 -5.33 -26.04 -51.39
C GLN A 2 -5.14 -26.61 -49.98
N ARG A 3 -3.90 -26.58 -49.48
CA ARG A 3 -3.60 -26.97 -48.10
C ARG A 3 -3.82 -25.75 -47.20
N LEU A 4 -4.82 -25.83 -46.34
CA LEU A 4 -5.04 -24.88 -45.23
C LEU A 4 -3.99 -25.17 -44.14
N ILE A 5 -3.08 -24.23 -43.93
CA ILE A 5 -2.16 -24.24 -42.80
C ILE A 5 -2.88 -23.60 -41.62
N GLY A 6 -3.33 -24.42 -40.68
CA GLY A 6 -3.90 -23.97 -39.44
C GLY A 6 -2.80 -23.40 -38.53
N ILE A 7 -2.89 -22.11 -38.26
CA ILE A 7 -2.03 -21.45 -37.23
C ILE A 7 -2.65 -21.75 -35.88
N ALA A 8 -2.02 -22.64 -35.11
CA ALA A 8 -2.38 -22.83 -33.70
C ALA A 8 -1.85 -21.65 -32.89
N ILE A 9 -2.78 -20.79 -32.43
CA ILE A 9 -2.46 -19.75 -31.46
C ILE A 9 -2.31 -20.43 -30.11
N VAL A 10 -1.06 -20.59 -29.65
CA VAL A 10 -0.76 -21.00 -28.29
C VAL A 10 -1.01 -19.81 -27.38
N MET A 11 -2.18 -19.77 -26.72
CA MET A 11 -2.43 -18.87 -25.62
C MET A 11 -1.56 -19.29 -24.43
N LEU A 12 -0.44 -18.62 -24.22
CA LEU A 12 0.32 -18.71 -22.98
C LEU A 12 -0.52 -18.04 -21.88
N LEU A 13 -1.22 -18.85 -21.11
CA LEU A 13 -1.80 -18.44 -19.83
C LEU A 13 -0.63 -18.15 -18.87
N PHE A 14 -0.25 -16.89 -18.74
CA PHE A 14 0.55 -16.46 -17.61
C PHE A 14 -0.33 -16.60 -16.37
N ALA A 15 -0.31 -17.77 -15.74
CA ALA A 15 -0.73 -17.90 -14.36
C ALA A 15 0.27 -17.03 -13.56
N GLY A 16 -0.15 -15.81 -13.21
CA GLY A 16 0.62 -14.93 -12.34
C GLY A 16 0.85 -15.70 -11.04
N CYS A 17 2.06 -16.20 -10.85
CA CYS A 17 2.46 -16.81 -9.59
C CYS A 17 2.41 -15.69 -8.55
N ALA A 18 1.37 -15.69 -7.71
CA ALA A 18 1.24 -14.73 -6.64
C ALA A 18 2.46 -14.89 -5.71
N THR A 19 3.36 -13.93 -5.75
CA THR A 19 4.59 -13.96 -4.96
C THR A 19 4.26 -13.75 -3.50
N LYS A 20 4.65 -14.67 -2.62
CA LYS A 20 4.50 -14.51 -1.17
C LYS A 20 5.25 -13.27 -0.68
N PRO A 21 4.73 -12.57 0.35
CA PRO A 21 5.43 -11.42 0.92
C PRO A 21 6.82 -11.84 1.41
N ASN A 22 7.82 -11.01 1.11
CA ASN A 22 9.20 -11.20 1.54
C ASN A 22 9.70 -9.92 2.21
N PHE A 23 9.39 -9.76 3.49
CA PHE A 23 9.70 -8.57 4.28
C PHE A 23 10.96 -8.75 5.11
N VAL A 24 11.86 -7.77 5.02
CA VAL A 24 12.98 -7.60 5.95
C VAL A 24 12.62 -6.51 6.96
N LEU A 25 12.49 -6.91 8.23
CA LEU A 25 12.13 -6.01 9.31
C LEU A 25 13.37 -5.34 9.89
N LEU A 26 13.37 -4.02 9.92
CA LEU A 26 14.36 -3.18 10.57
C LEU A 26 13.69 -2.43 11.73
N GLU A 27 14.47 -1.70 12.53
CA GLU A 27 13.95 -0.97 13.69
C GLU A 27 12.82 0.00 13.33
N LYS A 28 13.02 0.85 12.31
CA LYS A 28 12.09 1.92 11.90
C LYS A 28 11.42 1.66 10.55
N THR A 29 11.86 0.66 9.81
CA THR A 29 11.41 0.41 8.44
C THR A 29 11.18 -1.07 8.16
N VAL A 30 10.44 -1.36 7.09
CA VAL A 30 10.25 -2.70 6.53
C VAL A 30 10.58 -2.62 5.04
N VAL A 31 11.53 -3.44 4.60
CA VAL A 31 11.90 -3.55 3.18
C VAL A 31 11.13 -4.69 2.55
N ASP A 32 10.35 -4.41 1.53
CA ASP A 32 9.72 -5.41 0.67
C ASP A 32 10.71 -5.82 -0.43
N GLN A 33 11.28 -7.00 -0.31
CA GLN A 33 12.27 -7.55 -1.25
C GLN A 33 11.68 -7.83 -2.64
N ASN A 34 10.37 -8.05 -2.73
CA ASN A 34 9.71 -8.34 -3.99
C ASN A 34 9.53 -7.08 -4.85
N THR A 35 9.18 -5.97 -4.23
CA THR A 35 8.94 -4.69 -4.91
C THR A 35 10.14 -3.75 -4.87
N GLY A 36 11.04 -3.93 -3.92
CA GLY A 36 12.14 -3.01 -3.61
C GLY A 36 11.70 -1.78 -2.82
N LEU A 37 10.43 -1.71 -2.42
CA LEU A 37 9.91 -0.61 -1.61
C LEU A 37 10.37 -0.72 -0.15
N THR A 38 10.53 0.42 0.48
CA THR A 38 10.76 0.51 1.92
C THR A 38 9.62 1.29 2.56
N TRP A 39 8.89 0.65 3.45
CA TRP A 39 7.79 1.23 4.21
C TRP A 39 8.26 1.69 5.59
N THR A 40 7.63 2.73 6.17
CA THR A 40 7.80 2.96 7.59
C THR A 40 7.23 1.76 8.36
N ARG A 41 7.94 1.29 9.39
CA ARG A 41 7.48 0.15 10.19
C ARG A 41 6.21 0.48 10.97
N HIS A 42 6.09 1.74 11.45
CA HIS A 42 4.86 2.30 11.98
C HIS A 42 3.95 2.77 10.83
N ALA A 43 2.82 2.12 10.67
CA ALA A 43 1.84 2.43 9.63
C ALA A 43 1.02 3.70 9.92
N ASN A 44 1.01 4.17 11.15
CA ASN A 44 0.39 5.42 11.58
C ASN A 44 1.46 6.30 12.25
N LEU A 45 2.53 6.59 11.54
CA LEU A 45 3.64 7.39 12.05
C LEU A 45 3.22 8.81 12.52
N PRO A 46 2.20 9.49 11.90
CA PRO A 46 1.67 10.75 12.43
C PRO A 46 0.97 10.62 13.79
N GLY A 47 0.56 9.42 14.21
CA GLY A 47 -0.24 9.19 15.43
C GLY A 47 -1.70 9.63 15.33
N LYS A 48 -2.12 10.15 14.18
CA LYS A 48 -3.46 10.68 13.90
C LYS A 48 -3.81 10.60 12.42
N GLN A 49 -5.07 10.83 12.10
CA GLN A 49 -5.51 11.04 10.73
C GLN A 49 -5.16 12.46 10.26
N LEU A 50 -4.86 12.62 8.98
CA LEU A 50 -4.52 13.90 8.33
C LEU A 50 -5.48 14.16 7.18
N ILE A 51 -5.79 15.43 6.92
CA ILE A 51 -6.47 15.84 5.67
C ILE A 51 -5.43 15.94 4.55
N TRP A 52 -5.89 15.87 3.31
CA TRP A 52 -4.96 15.96 2.17
C TRP A 52 -4.38 17.37 2.01
N ARG A 53 -5.21 18.40 2.18
CA ARG A 53 -4.84 19.82 2.08
C ARG A 53 -5.51 20.62 3.19
N GLY A 54 -4.87 21.70 3.62
CA GLY A 54 -5.31 22.57 4.71
C GLY A 54 -4.26 22.60 5.81
N ASP A 55 -4.65 22.95 7.02
CA ASP A 55 -3.74 22.97 8.17
C ASP A 55 -3.42 21.52 8.58
N ASP A 56 -2.15 21.28 8.98
CA ASP A 56 -1.67 19.98 9.48
C ASP A 56 -2.00 18.81 8.52
N ASN A 57 -1.65 19.00 7.28
CA ASN A 57 -2.01 18.12 6.17
C ASN A 57 -0.92 17.09 5.84
N VAL A 58 -1.26 16.18 4.91
CA VAL A 58 -0.36 15.12 4.42
C VAL A 58 0.94 15.70 3.84
N TYR A 59 0.85 16.78 3.05
CA TYR A 59 2.02 17.38 2.40
C TYR A 59 3.03 17.92 3.42
N GLU A 60 2.55 18.69 4.40
CA GLU A 60 3.43 19.25 5.46
C GLU A 60 4.03 18.15 6.33
N TYR A 61 3.26 17.11 6.64
CA TYR A 61 3.79 15.99 7.38
C TYR A 61 4.91 15.29 6.60
N MET A 62 4.70 15.01 5.30
CA MET A 62 5.73 14.38 4.45
C MET A 62 6.99 15.26 4.34
N LYS A 63 6.81 16.58 4.21
CA LYS A 63 7.93 17.51 4.22
C LYS A 63 8.73 17.42 5.51
N ARG A 64 8.07 17.49 6.67
CA ARG A 64 8.77 17.37 7.99
C ARG A 64 9.49 16.03 8.13
N LEU A 65 8.88 14.93 7.68
CA LEU A 65 9.48 13.60 7.73
C LEU A 65 10.81 13.54 6.95
N ASN A 66 10.83 14.16 5.77
CA ASN A 66 12.02 14.26 4.91
C ASN A 66 13.05 15.22 5.48
N ASP A 67 12.63 16.40 5.97
CA ASP A 67 13.51 17.40 6.59
C ASP A 67 14.23 16.84 7.84
N THR A 68 13.57 15.95 8.60
CA THR A 68 14.16 15.30 9.78
C THR A 68 14.99 14.06 9.46
N ASN A 69 15.14 13.71 8.18
CA ASN A 69 15.92 12.56 7.74
C ASN A 69 15.48 11.25 8.44
N TYR A 70 14.17 11.01 8.50
CA TYR A 70 13.61 9.88 9.22
C TYR A 70 14.19 8.54 8.74
N ALA A 71 14.67 7.74 9.69
CA ALA A 71 15.34 6.46 9.43
C ALA A 71 16.56 6.56 8.48
N GLY A 72 17.16 7.75 8.33
CA GLY A 72 18.29 8.00 7.44
C GLY A 72 17.91 8.32 5.99
N TYR A 73 16.64 8.63 5.71
CA TYR A 73 16.15 8.88 4.35
C TYR A 73 15.39 10.21 4.25
N THR A 74 15.46 10.83 3.07
CA THR A 74 14.83 12.13 2.74
C THR A 74 13.89 12.07 1.55
N ASP A 75 13.56 10.86 1.08
CA ASP A 75 12.75 10.56 -0.10
C ASP A 75 11.43 9.82 0.23
N TRP A 76 10.92 10.01 1.45
CA TRP A 76 9.63 9.50 1.85
C TRP A 76 8.50 10.16 1.06
N ARG A 77 7.52 9.37 0.66
CA ARG A 77 6.36 9.80 -0.10
C ARG A 77 5.09 9.06 0.31
N VAL A 78 3.95 9.57 -0.12
CA VAL A 78 2.67 8.86 -0.03
C VAL A 78 2.68 7.70 -1.02
N PRO A 79 2.25 6.49 -0.63
CA PRO A 79 2.17 5.37 -1.56
C PRO A 79 1.11 5.59 -2.64
N SER A 80 1.29 5.01 -3.81
CA SER A 80 0.25 4.91 -4.82
C SER A 80 -0.83 3.90 -4.42
N LYS A 81 -1.99 3.93 -5.09
CA LYS A 81 -3.02 2.90 -4.88
C LYS A 81 -2.52 1.50 -5.22
N TYR A 82 -1.68 1.36 -6.24
CA TYR A 82 -1.13 0.07 -6.66
C TYR A 82 -0.17 -0.53 -5.63
N GLU A 83 0.58 0.30 -4.93
CA GLU A 83 1.45 -0.16 -3.84
C GLU A 83 0.64 -0.68 -2.64
N PHE A 84 -0.50 -0.07 -2.34
CA PHE A 84 -1.43 -0.62 -1.37
C PHE A 84 -2.15 -1.88 -1.87
N GLU A 85 -2.49 -1.96 -3.16
CA GLU A 85 -3.04 -3.20 -3.75
C GLU A 85 -2.10 -4.38 -3.52
N VAL A 86 -0.79 -4.19 -3.71
CA VAL A 86 0.23 -5.21 -3.42
C VAL A 86 0.22 -5.62 -1.94
N LEU A 87 0.21 -4.67 -1.00
CA LEU A 87 0.14 -5.00 0.44
C LEU A 87 -1.14 -5.74 0.81
N ILE A 88 -2.28 -5.34 0.24
CA ILE A 88 -3.57 -6.01 0.46
C ILE A 88 -3.55 -7.42 -0.12
N ASP A 89 -2.94 -7.61 -1.28
CA ASP A 89 -2.81 -8.94 -1.89
C ASP A 89 -1.88 -9.85 -1.08
N TYR A 90 -0.82 -9.32 -0.48
CA TYR A 90 -0.01 -10.06 0.48
C TYR A 90 -0.83 -10.49 1.71
N ALA A 91 -1.67 -9.60 2.25
CA ALA A 91 -2.55 -9.94 3.36
C ALA A 91 -3.53 -11.06 2.99
N LYS A 92 -4.10 -11.02 1.77
CA LYS A 92 -4.97 -12.10 1.27
C LYS A 92 -4.23 -13.42 1.15
N GLN A 93 -3.00 -13.42 0.67
CA GLN A 93 -2.16 -14.63 0.58
C GLN A 93 -1.80 -15.20 1.96
N MET A 94 -1.75 -14.35 3.00
CA MET A 94 -1.59 -14.77 4.39
C MET A 94 -2.88 -15.32 5.02
N GLY A 95 -3.93 -15.53 4.25
CA GLY A 95 -5.18 -16.14 4.68
C GLY A 95 -6.24 -15.15 5.15
N PHE A 96 -6.54 -14.13 4.35
CA PHE A 96 -7.67 -13.23 4.59
C PHE A 96 -9.01 -13.96 4.39
N GLU A 97 -9.89 -13.89 5.39
CA GLU A 97 -11.26 -14.36 5.36
C GLU A 97 -12.20 -13.23 5.81
N LYS A 98 -13.18 -12.87 4.97
CA LYS A 98 -14.02 -11.69 5.19
C LYS A 98 -14.76 -11.68 6.53
N ASP A 99 -15.19 -12.85 6.98
CA ASP A 99 -16.02 -13.00 8.18
C ASP A 99 -15.19 -13.27 9.46
N LYS A 100 -13.85 -13.27 9.35
CA LYS A 100 -12.91 -13.47 10.45
C LYS A 100 -12.00 -12.26 10.61
N MET A 101 -12.31 -11.39 11.56
CA MET A 101 -11.61 -10.13 11.80
C MET A 101 -10.09 -10.31 12.00
N GLU A 102 -9.68 -11.38 12.65
CA GLU A 102 -8.26 -11.73 12.87
C GLU A 102 -7.49 -12.01 11.58
N THR A 103 -8.20 -12.22 10.48
CA THR A 103 -7.60 -12.42 9.14
C THR A 103 -7.62 -11.17 8.27
N TRP A 104 -8.22 -10.07 8.72
CA TRP A 104 -8.32 -8.85 7.94
C TRP A 104 -6.95 -8.25 7.60
N PRO A 105 -6.82 -7.49 6.50
CA PRO A 105 -5.54 -7.02 6.01
C PRO A 105 -4.68 -6.34 7.08
N TYR A 106 -5.25 -5.45 7.89
CA TYR A 106 -4.50 -4.78 8.95
C TYR A 106 -3.92 -5.75 9.99
N MET A 107 -4.66 -6.80 10.35
CA MET A 107 -4.18 -7.83 11.30
C MET A 107 -3.08 -8.69 10.69
N LYS A 108 -3.23 -9.08 9.41
CA LYS A 108 -2.18 -9.82 8.69
C LYS A 108 -0.89 -9.02 8.54
N LEU A 109 -0.99 -7.73 8.26
CA LEU A 109 0.17 -6.85 8.19
C LEU A 109 0.83 -6.64 9.55
N ARG A 110 0.05 -6.57 10.65
CA ARG A 110 0.61 -6.59 12.02
C ARG A 110 1.36 -7.89 12.31
N GLN A 111 0.78 -9.04 11.95
CA GLN A 111 1.44 -10.34 12.08
C GLN A 111 2.74 -10.44 11.25
N ALA A 112 2.80 -9.73 10.11
CA ALA A 112 4.00 -9.61 9.29
C ALA A 112 5.07 -8.68 9.89
N GLY A 113 4.81 -8.01 11.02
CA GLY A 113 5.78 -7.20 11.76
C GLY A 113 5.64 -5.69 11.60
N PHE A 114 4.61 -5.21 10.89
CA PHE A 114 4.26 -3.79 10.89
C PHE A 114 3.60 -3.38 12.20
N ILE A 115 3.82 -2.14 12.63
CA ILE A 115 3.36 -1.61 13.91
C ILE A 115 2.25 -0.59 13.65
N ASP A 116 1.24 -0.59 14.52
CA ASP A 116 0.13 0.40 14.51
C ASP A 116 -0.62 0.51 13.17
N VAL A 117 -0.79 -0.63 12.47
CA VAL A 117 -1.65 -0.69 11.29
C VAL A 117 -3.11 -0.55 11.75
N ARG A 118 -3.83 0.43 11.22
CA ARG A 118 -5.23 0.71 11.59
C ARG A 118 -6.21 0.02 10.66
N ASP A 119 -7.38 -0.27 11.17
CA ASP A 119 -8.52 -0.86 10.46
C ASP A 119 -9.37 0.18 9.73
N TYR A 120 -8.71 1.15 9.11
CA TYR A 120 -9.31 2.31 8.47
C TYR A 120 -8.72 2.58 7.08
N ASP A 121 -9.23 3.64 6.45
CA ASP A 121 -8.73 4.17 5.19
C ASP A 121 -7.36 4.86 5.36
N TYR A 122 -6.46 4.58 4.44
CA TYR A 122 -5.15 5.21 4.28
C TYR A 122 -5.07 6.00 2.98
N TRP A 123 -4.48 7.16 3.02
CA TRP A 123 -4.20 7.98 1.85
C TRP A 123 -3.33 7.26 0.82
N THR A 124 -3.68 7.41 -0.46
CA THR A 124 -2.76 7.13 -1.57
C THR A 124 -2.41 8.42 -2.30
N ALA A 125 -1.31 8.42 -3.06
CA ALA A 125 -0.94 9.54 -3.94
C ALA A 125 -1.78 9.58 -5.24
N THR A 126 -2.64 8.58 -5.47
CA THR A 126 -3.41 8.46 -6.70
C THR A 126 -4.70 9.26 -6.61
N ARG A 127 -4.82 10.28 -7.45
CA ARG A 127 -6.01 11.13 -7.53
C ARG A 127 -7.05 10.50 -8.46
N GLN A 128 -8.32 10.56 -8.07
CA GLN A 128 -9.46 10.13 -8.90
C GLN A 128 -10.11 11.31 -9.62
N SER A 129 -10.29 12.43 -8.92
CA SER A 129 -10.94 13.65 -9.43
C SER A 129 -10.34 14.89 -8.75
N PRO A 130 -10.73 16.12 -9.11
CA PRO A 130 -10.28 17.33 -8.43
C PRO A 130 -10.50 17.33 -6.91
N THR A 131 -11.50 16.60 -6.41
CA THR A 131 -11.91 16.61 -4.99
C THR A 131 -11.78 15.25 -4.31
N GLU A 132 -11.36 14.19 -5.04
CA GLU A 132 -11.29 12.83 -4.51
C GLU A 132 -9.93 12.20 -4.78
N ILE A 133 -9.45 11.47 -3.79
CA ILE A 133 -8.21 10.69 -3.81
C ILE A 133 -8.54 9.25 -3.46
N TRP A 134 -7.88 8.30 -4.11
CA TRP A 134 -8.00 6.89 -3.76
C TRP A 134 -7.46 6.65 -2.36
N THR A 135 -8.18 5.89 -1.56
CA THR A 135 -7.76 5.42 -0.24
C THR A 135 -7.77 3.90 -0.19
N ALA A 136 -6.94 3.34 0.67
CA ALA A 136 -6.86 1.91 0.94
C ALA A 136 -7.51 1.62 2.31
N ASP A 137 -8.64 0.95 2.31
CA ASP A 137 -9.34 0.47 3.51
C ASP A 137 -8.74 -0.87 3.94
N LEU A 138 -7.94 -0.86 4.99
CA LEU A 138 -7.27 -2.07 5.51
C LEU A 138 -8.15 -2.94 6.41
N ALA A 139 -9.37 -2.51 6.76
CA ALA A 139 -10.34 -3.39 7.37
C ALA A 139 -10.91 -4.36 6.32
N SER A 140 -11.38 -3.84 5.19
CA SER A 140 -12.06 -4.64 4.17
C SER A 140 -11.15 -5.10 3.01
N GLY A 141 -9.95 -4.55 2.88
CA GLY A 141 -9.05 -4.78 1.74
C GLY A 141 -9.55 -4.17 0.44
N LYS A 142 -10.36 -3.10 0.52
CA LYS A 142 -10.89 -2.40 -0.64
C LYS A 142 -10.18 -1.09 -0.88
N ILE A 143 -10.00 -0.72 -2.14
CA ILE A 143 -9.49 0.59 -2.54
C ILE A 143 -10.63 1.37 -3.19
N ARG A 144 -10.88 2.59 -2.67
CA ARG A 144 -12.02 3.42 -3.08
C ARG A 144 -11.64 4.90 -3.07
N PRO A 145 -12.22 5.72 -3.97
CA PRO A 145 -12.06 7.16 -3.90
C PRO A 145 -12.82 7.73 -2.68
N LYS A 146 -12.22 8.72 -2.06
CA LYS A 146 -12.75 9.44 -0.90
C LYS A 146 -12.48 10.94 -1.01
N PRO A 147 -13.32 11.78 -0.37
CA PRO A 147 -13.14 13.23 -0.37
C PRO A 147 -11.81 13.66 0.27
N GLU A 148 -11.06 14.54 -0.41
CA GLU A 148 -9.77 15.03 0.09
C GLU A 148 -9.87 15.94 1.34
N ASN A 149 -11.07 16.45 1.65
CA ASN A 149 -11.35 17.29 2.82
C ASN A 149 -11.74 16.49 4.08
N LYS A 150 -11.65 15.17 4.04
CA LYS A 150 -11.86 14.29 5.20
C LYS A 150 -10.51 13.74 5.67
N PRO A 151 -10.34 13.48 6.97
CA PRO A 151 -9.09 12.94 7.50
C PRO A 151 -9.02 11.42 7.33
N TYR A 152 -7.85 10.93 6.88
CA TYR A 152 -7.51 9.51 6.82
C TYR A 152 -6.07 9.29 7.28
N TYR A 153 -5.67 8.04 7.51
CA TYR A 153 -4.32 7.70 7.96
C TYR A 153 -3.29 7.87 6.83
N LEU A 154 -2.05 8.06 7.22
CA LEU A 154 -0.92 8.17 6.32
C LEU A 154 0.13 7.11 6.67
N TRP A 155 0.55 6.34 5.67
CA TRP A 155 1.60 5.34 5.78
C TRP A 155 2.71 5.63 4.77
N PRO A 156 3.80 6.27 5.18
CA PRO A 156 4.87 6.63 4.26
C PRO A 156 5.62 5.44 3.67
N VAL A 157 6.00 5.57 2.41
CA VAL A 157 6.83 4.63 1.65
C VAL A 157 7.94 5.39 0.93
N ARG A 158 9.03 4.72 0.59
CA ARG A 158 10.10 5.24 -0.27
C ARG A 158 10.54 4.22 -1.30
N GLY A 159 11.31 4.68 -2.28
CA GLY A 159 11.76 3.89 -3.42
C GLY A 159 10.72 3.86 -4.55
N THR A 160 11.06 3.14 -5.62
CA THR A 160 10.19 2.87 -6.78
C THR A 160 9.92 1.39 -6.85
N SER A 161 8.65 1.01 -7.03
CA SER A 161 8.30 -0.39 -7.29
C SER A 161 8.92 -0.84 -8.61
N ARG A 162 9.48 -2.04 -8.59
CA ARG A 162 10.09 -2.69 -9.76
C ARG A 162 9.05 -3.39 -10.62
#